data_b3231da59c00ebdde870d9160b8542a5
#
_entry.id   b3231da59c00ebdde870d9160b8542a5
#
_cell.length_a   1.000
_cell.length_b   1.000
_cell.length_c   1.000
_cell.angle_alpha   90.00
_cell.angle_beta   90.00
_cell.angle_gamma   90.00
#
_symmetry.space_group_name_H-M   'P 1'
#
loop_
_entity.id
_entity.type
_entity.pdbx_description
1 polymer ?
#
loop_
_entity_poly.entity_id
_entity_poly.type
_entity_poly.pdbx_seq_one_letter_code
_entity_poly.pdbx_strand_id
1 'polypeptide(L)'
;MRKIGINFSLKRDLDIDAALAKIAELGFDCIFTGMPALKQIPKLRAAVDANGLLWESIHAPFGHMNDMWLDGEAGNMMLRELLNCVDCCVLCGVKITVVHLSSGDNAPPVTDIGRRRFTELVEYAAEKGVIVAFENQRKLANLAWSFETFGPETNVGFCWDCGHESCFTPGREYMPIFGKRLLCTHIHDNHGIYNGDDHMLPFDAKMDFEKVARQIRESGYEGTLMLEVGPGAHEIYQDMSWEAFFERAAVAVKRLRDMVDGPVAEE
;
A
#
# COMPACT_ATOMS: atom_id res chain seq x y z
N MET A 1 10.37 -18.26 5.14
CA MET A 1 10.65 -17.34 3.98
C MET A 1 9.54 -16.29 3.95
N ARG A 2 9.91 -15.03 3.81
CA ARG A 2 8.98 -13.89 3.80
C ARG A 2 8.03 -13.96 2.61
N LYS A 3 6.75 -13.63 2.81
CA LYS A 3 5.75 -13.57 1.74
C LYS A 3 6.07 -12.45 0.75
N ILE A 4 5.70 -12.67 -0.50
CA ILE A 4 5.79 -11.66 -1.56
C ILE A 4 4.41 -11.41 -2.16
N GLY A 5 4.12 -10.16 -2.49
CA GLY A 5 2.83 -9.75 -3.03
C GLY A 5 2.94 -8.73 -4.14
N ILE A 6 1.84 -8.50 -4.83
CA ILE A 6 1.77 -7.54 -5.92
C ILE A 6 0.39 -6.87 -5.99
N ASN A 7 0.37 -5.61 -6.45
CA ASN A 7 -0.87 -4.89 -6.79
C ASN A 7 -1.60 -5.61 -7.93
N PHE A 8 -2.88 -5.91 -7.70
CA PHE A 8 -3.79 -6.37 -8.74
C PHE A 8 -4.77 -5.27 -9.12
N SER A 9 -4.47 -4.56 -10.20
CA SER A 9 -5.29 -3.44 -10.66
C SER A 9 -6.58 -3.90 -11.32
N LEU A 10 -7.72 -3.49 -10.75
CA LEU A 10 -9.06 -3.76 -11.27
C LEU A 10 -9.48 -2.85 -12.44
N LYS A 11 -8.66 -1.86 -12.77
CA LYS A 11 -8.93 -0.88 -13.84
C LYS A 11 -8.49 -1.36 -15.22
N ARG A 12 -7.85 -2.54 -15.30
CA ARG A 12 -7.32 -3.10 -16.54
C ARG A 12 -8.24 -4.18 -17.08
N ASP A 13 -8.27 -4.29 -18.38
CA ASP A 13 -9.01 -5.32 -19.12
C ASP A 13 -8.22 -6.66 -19.10
N LEU A 14 -7.86 -7.11 -17.89
CA LEU A 14 -7.23 -8.40 -17.67
C LEU A 14 -8.29 -9.44 -17.34
N ASP A 15 -8.11 -10.63 -17.89
CA ASP A 15 -8.86 -11.79 -17.40
C ASP A 15 -8.40 -12.09 -15.97
N ILE A 16 -9.32 -11.91 -15.01
CA ILE A 16 -9.03 -12.04 -13.57
C ILE A 16 -8.51 -13.45 -13.25
N ASP A 17 -9.15 -14.48 -13.82
CA ASP A 17 -8.81 -15.87 -13.52
C ASP A 17 -7.41 -16.21 -14.07
N ALA A 18 -7.11 -15.83 -15.33
CA ALA A 18 -5.82 -16.07 -15.95
C ALA A 18 -4.69 -15.28 -15.25
N ALA A 19 -4.94 -14.01 -14.92
CA ALA A 19 -3.93 -13.17 -14.30
C ALA A 19 -3.60 -13.61 -12.86
N LEU A 20 -4.59 -13.97 -12.05
CA LEU A 20 -4.36 -14.47 -10.69
C LEU A 20 -3.70 -15.86 -10.69
N ALA A 21 -4.07 -16.73 -11.64
CA ALA A 21 -3.38 -18.01 -11.83
C ALA A 21 -1.90 -17.82 -12.16
N LYS A 22 -1.57 -16.86 -13.05
CA LYS A 22 -0.18 -16.55 -13.39
C LYS A 22 0.59 -15.96 -12.21
N ILE A 23 -0.02 -15.07 -11.44
CA ILE A 23 0.58 -14.49 -10.22
C ILE A 23 0.93 -15.61 -9.23
N ALA A 24 0.01 -16.56 -8.98
CA ALA A 24 0.25 -17.69 -8.10
C ALA A 24 1.33 -18.64 -8.65
N GLU A 25 1.30 -18.97 -9.96
CA GLU A 25 2.33 -19.78 -10.64
C GLU A 25 3.74 -19.21 -10.46
N LEU A 26 3.85 -17.87 -10.50
CA LEU A 26 5.12 -17.16 -10.32
C LEU A 26 5.60 -17.13 -8.86
N GLY A 27 4.80 -17.66 -7.93
CA GLY A 27 5.14 -17.83 -6.52
C GLY A 27 4.88 -16.57 -5.68
N PHE A 28 3.99 -15.69 -6.11
CA PHE A 28 3.43 -14.67 -5.23
C PHE A 28 2.47 -15.34 -4.23
N ASP A 29 2.48 -14.84 -3.00
CA ASP A 29 1.64 -15.32 -1.91
C ASP A 29 0.38 -14.45 -1.73
N CYS A 30 0.48 -13.18 -2.10
CA CYS A 30 -0.50 -12.16 -1.75
C CYS A 30 -0.78 -11.22 -2.91
N ILE A 31 -1.97 -10.63 -2.88
CA ILE A 31 -2.31 -9.44 -3.68
C ILE A 31 -2.88 -8.34 -2.78
N PHE A 32 -2.82 -7.10 -3.24
CA PHE A 32 -3.73 -6.04 -2.80
C PHE A 32 -4.44 -5.42 -4.01
N THR A 33 -5.55 -4.75 -3.76
CA THR A 33 -6.33 -4.06 -4.81
C THR A 33 -6.78 -2.69 -4.35
N GLY A 34 -7.16 -1.82 -5.26
CA GLY A 34 -8.06 -0.72 -4.92
C GLY A 34 -9.45 -1.27 -4.52
N MET A 35 -10.32 -0.40 -4.03
CA MET A 35 -11.69 -0.77 -3.66
C MET A 35 -12.45 -1.31 -4.88
N PRO A 36 -12.87 -2.60 -4.90
CA PRO A 36 -13.62 -3.18 -6.00
C PRO A 36 -15.06 -2.68 -6.03
N ALA A 37 -15.67 -2.66 -7.21
CA ALA A 37 -17.10 -2.51 -7.32
C ALA A 37 -17.80 -3.77 -6.75
N LEU A 38 -18.93 -3.60 -6.07
CA LEU A 38 -19.65 -4.70 -5.40
C LEU A 38 -19.88 -5.92 -6.30
N LYS A 39 -20.21 -5.69 -7.59
CA LYS A 39 -20.41 -6.76 -8.57
C LYS A 39 -19.15 -7.57 -8.91
N GLN A 40 -17.97 -7.05 -8.65
CA GLN A 40 -16.70 -7.72 -8.92
C GLN A 40 -16.25 -8.62 -7.77
N ILE A 41 -16.71 -8.36 -6.55
CA ILE A 41 -16.26 -9.05 -5.33
C ILE A 41 -16.39 -10.57 -5.43
N PRO A 42 -17.56 -11.16 -5.81
CA PRO A 42 -17.68 -12.61 -5.83
C PRO A 42 -16.70 -13.29 -6.79
N LYS A 43 -16.51 -12.73 -7.99
CA LYS A 43 -15.58 -13.27 -8.98
C LYS A 43 -14.13 -13.16 -8.48
N LEU A 44 -13.76 -11.98 -7.98
CA LEU A 44 -12.39 -11.74 -7.50
C LEU A 44 -12.06 -12.62 -6.30
N ARG A 45 -12.98 -12.73 -5.32
CA ARG A 45 -12.77 -13.60 -4.15
C ARG A 45 -12.60 -15.06 -4.56
N ALA A 46 -13.49 -15.56 -5.44
CA ALA A 46 -13.42 -16.93 -5.93
C ALA A 46 -12.08 -17.22 -6.66
N ALA A 47 -11.61 -16.29 -7.48
CA ALA A 47 -10.35 -16.46 -8.20
C ALA A 47 -9.12 -16.40 -7.25
N VAL A 48 -9.13 -15.52 -6.25
CA VAL A 48 -8.09 -15.47 -5.21
C VAL A 48 -8.02 -16.79 -4.45
N ASP A 49 -9.18 -17.30 -4.00
CA ASP A 49 -9.28 -18.57 -3.25
C ASP A 49 -8.84 -19.77 -4.09
N ALA A 50 -9.27 -19.83 -5.35
CA ALA A 50 -8.93 -20.93 -6.28
C ALA A 50 -7.42 -21.05 -6.52
N ASN A 51 -6.69 -19.93 -6.42
CA ASN A 51 -5.24 -19.89 -6.61
C ASN A 51 -4.44 -19.90 -5.29
N GLY A 52 -5.11 -20.05 -4.14
CA GLY A 52 -4.44 -20.08 -2.83
C GLY A 52 -3.75 -18.77 -2.43
N LEU A 53 -4.11 -17.66 -3.05
CA LEU A 53 -3.56 -16.35 -2.75
C LEU A 53 -4.23 -15.73 -1.51
N LEU A 54 -3.49 -14.91 -0.78
CA LEU A 54 -4.05 -14.04 0.24
C LEU A 54 -4.42 -12.68 -0.40
N TRP A 55 -5.66 -12.25 -0.26
CA TRP A 55 -6.02 -10.86 -0.51
C TRP A 55 -5.72 -10.07 0.76
N GLU A 56 -4.55 -9.44 0.81
CA GLU A 56 -3.99 -8.88 2.04
C GLU A 56 -4.64 -7.57 2.43
N SER A 57 -4.80 -6.65 1.48
CA SER A 57 -5.33 -5.33 1.77
C SER A 57 -6.15 -4.74 0.61
N ILE A 58 -6.98 -3.75 0.94
CA ILE A 58 -7.69 -2.90 -0.01
C ILE A 58 -7.22 -1.47 0.19
N HIS A 59 -6.71 -0.85 -0.88
CA HIS A 59 -6.38 0.56 -0.89
C HIS A 59 -7.65 1.39 -1.01
N ALA A 60 -7.89 2.24 -0.02
CA ALA A 60 -9.07 3.11 0.00
C ALA A 60 -9.01 4.20 -1.08
N PRO A 61 -10.16 4.73 -1.53
CA PRO A 61 -10.18 5.92 -2.38
C PRO A 61 -9.48 7.11 -1.71
N PHE A 62 -8.74 7.92 -2.50
CA PHE A 62 -7.97 9.05 -1.97
C PHE A 62 -8.12 10.36 -2.76
N GLY A 63 -8.97 10.40 -3.78
CA GLY A 63 -9.10 11.55 -4.70
C GLY A 63 -9.45 12.87 -4.02
N HIS A 64 -10.16 12.81 -2.90
CA HIS A 64 -10.61 13.96 -2.11
C HIS A 64 -10.13 13.94 -0.67
N MET A 65 -9.00 13.27 -0.40
CA MET A 65 -8.51 13.04 0.96
C MET A 65 -8.27 14.31 1.77
N ASN A 66 -7.85 15.39 1.12
CA ASN A 66 -7.64 16.68 1.79
C ASN A 66 -8.93 17.28 2.39
N ASP A 67 -10.09 16.94 1.84
CA ASP A 67 -11.39 17.43 2.34
C ASP A 67 -11.72 16.85 3.72
N MET A 68 -11.09 15.75 4.11
CA MET A 68 -11.19 15.20 5.48
C MET A 68 -10.77 16.20 6.55
N TRP A 69 -9.82 17.10 6.23
CA TRP A 69 -9.30 18.12 7.12
C TRP A 69 -10.03 19.45 7.07
N LEU A 70 -10.97 19.62 6.12
CA LEU A 70 -11.67 20.87 5.85
C LEU A 70 -13.14 20.76 6.28
N ASP A 71 -13.72 21.89 6.71
CA ASP A 71 -15.16 21.93 6.99
C ASP A 71 -15.98 21.83 5.70
N GLY A 72 -17.16 21.25 5.81
CA GLY A 72 -18.10 21.13 4.70
C GLY A 72 -18.46 19.71 4.28
N GLU A 73 -19.40 19.63 3.35
CA GLU A 73 -20.00 18.37 2.89
C GLU A 73 -19.00 17.49 2.13
N ALA A 74 -18.04 18.07 1.41
CA ALA A 74 -17.02 17.30 0.70
C ALA A 74 -16.23 16.36 1.64
N GLY A 75 -15.85 16.85 2.83
CA GLY A 75 -15.18 16.01 3.82
C GLY A 75 -16.08 14.93 4.41
N ASN A 76 -17.40 15.20 4.56
CA ASN A 76 -18.37 14.18 4.99
C ASN A 76 -18.55 13.10 3.90
N MET A 77 -18.55 13.51 2.63
CA MET A 77 -18.59 12.55 1.51
C MET A 77 -17.34 11.65 1.50
N MET A 78 -16.16 12.25 1.66
CA MET A 78 -14.91 11.47 1.71
C MET A 78 -14.92 10.49 2.88
N LEU A 79 -15.36 10.91 4.07
CA LEU A 79 -15.51 10.00 5.20
C LEU A 79 -16.44 8.83 4.85
N ARG A 80 -17.61 9.09 4.24
CA ARG A 80 -18.52 8.00 3.81
C ARG A 80 -17.86 7.04 2.83
N GLU A 81 -17.04 7.54 1.90
CA GLU A 81 -16.28 6.67 0.98
C GLU A 81 -15.30 5.77 1.74
N LEU A 82 -14.62 6.29 2.76
CA LEU A 82 -13.71 5.50 3.59
C LEU A 82 -14.47 4.46 4.43
N LEU A 83 -15.61 4.82 5.03
CA LEU A 83 -16.46 3.86 5.76
C LEU A 83 -16.99 2.75 4.83
N ASN A 84 -17.41 3.10 3.61
CA ASN A 84 -17.79 2.13 2.58
C ASN A 84 -16.61 1.21 2.19
N CYS A 85 -15.38 1.71 2.20
CA CYS A 85 -14.20 0.88 1.96
C CYS A 85 -13.97 -0.12 3.10
N VAL A 86 -14.21 0.27 4.34
CA VAL A 86 -14.20 -0.65 5.51
C VAL A 86 -15.25 -1.75 5.33
N ASP A 87 -16.49 -1.40 4.96
CA ASP A 87 -17.53 -2.39 4.68
C ASP A 87 -17.16 -3.31 3.51
N CYS A 88 -16.51 -2.75 2.48
CA CYS A 88 -15.98 -3.53 1.36
C CYS A 88 -14.91 -4.53 1.81
N CYS A 89 -14.03 -4.15 2.73
CA CYS A 89 -13.04 -5.06 3.33
C CYS A 89 -13.75 -6.25 4.01
N VAL A 90 -14.79 -5.99 4.78
CA VAL A 90 -15.59 -7.06 5.43
C VAL A 90 -16.21 -7.99 4.38
N LEU A 91 -16.84 -7.43 3.34
CA LEU A 91 -17.45 -8.23 2.27
C LEU A 91 -16.44 -9.07 1.49
N CYS A 92 -15.22 -8.56 1.34
CA CYS A 92 -14.12 -9.26 0.67
C CYS A 92 -13.38 -10.25 1.58
N GLY A 93 -13.64 -10.28 2.90
CA GLY A 93 -12.86 -11.05 3.85
C GLY A 93 -11.42 -10.55 4.01
N VAL A 94 -11.18 -9.26 3.73
CA VAL A 94 -9.89 -8.57 3.84
C VAL A 94 -9.84 -7.82 5.17
N LYS A 95 -8.70 -7.84 5.86
CA LYS A 95 -8.60 -7.26 7.19
C LYS A 95 -7.86 -5.94 7.26
N ILE A 96 -7.23 -5.50 6.17
CA ILE A 96 -6.43 -4.27 6.15
C ILE A 96 -6.97 -3.34 5.06
N THR A 97 -7.21 -2.09 5.43
CA THR A 97 -7.41 -1.00 4.47
C THR A 97 -6.25 -0.03 4.53
N VAL A 98 -5.65 0.29 3.39
CA VAL A 98 -4.61 1.32 3.29
C VAL A 98 -5.28 2.67 3.03
N VAL A 99 -4.92 3.67 3.83
CA VAL A 99 -5.55 4.98 3.81
C VAL A 99 -4.51 6.10 3.77
N HIS A 100 -4.63 7.01 2.82
CA HIS A 100 -3.87 8.26 2.85
C HIS A 100 -4.41 9.21 3.94
N LEU A 101 -3.52 10.00 4.54
CA LEU A 101 -3.93 11.08 5.45
C LEU A 101 -4.01 12.44 4.73
N SER A 102 -3.40 12.54 3.54
CA SER A 102 -3.38 13.77 2.75
C SER A 102 -2.99 13.46 1.30
N SER A 103 -3.10 14.45 0.42
CA SER A 103 -2.70 14.34 -0.98
C SER A 103 -2.10 15.65 -1.48
N GLY A 104 -1.07 15.56 -2.34
CA GLY A 104 -0.44 16.71 -2.99
C GLY A 104 0.32 17.64 -2.04
N ASP A 105 0.92 18.68 -2.62
CA ASP A 105 1.82 19.62 -1.92
C ASP A 105 1.09 20.56 -0.97
N ASN A 106 -0.14 20.92 -1.30
CA ASN A 106 -0.96 21.87 -0.54
C ASN A 106 -1.92 21.18 0.43
N ALA A 107 -1.54 20.00 0.94
CA ALA A 107 -2.34 19.29 1.91
C ALA A 107 -2.60 20.15 3.16
N PRO A 108 -3.83 20.17 3.70
CA PRO A 108 -4.17 20.92 4.90
C PRO A 108 -3.37 20.44 6.12
N PRO A 109 -3.17 21.30 7.12
CA PRO A 109 -2.65 20.87 8.42
C PRO A 109 -3.67 19.99 9.15
N VAL A 110 -3.24 19.38 10.24
CA VAL A 110 -4.11 18.68 11.18
C VAL A 110 -5.11 19.68 11.79
N THR A 111 -6.40 19.41 11.65
CA THR A 111 -7.52 20.23 12.15
C THR A 111 -8.42 19.42 13.07
N ASP A 112 -9.20 20.08 13.93
CA ASP A 112 -10.10 19.38 14.84
C ASP A 112 -11.21 18.61 14.10
N ILE A 113 -11.67 19.13 12.95
CA ILE A 113 -12.66 18.39 12.15
C ILE A 113 -12.06 17.14 11.54
N GLY A 114 -10.83 17.22 11.03
CA GLY A 114 -10.11 16.06 10.50
C GLY A 114 -9.83 15.04 11.59
N ARG A 115 -9.40 15.49 12.79
CA ARG A 115 -9.22 14.60 13.95
C ARG A 115 -10.48 13.78 14.23
N ARG A 116 -11.64 14.42 14.30
CA ARG A 116 -12.93 13.73 14.54
C ARG A 116 -13.24 12.71 13.45
N ARG A 117 -13.09 13.08 12.17
CA ARG A 117 -13.41 12.20 11.03
C ARG A 117 -12.47 10.97 10.96
N PHE A 118 -11.17 11.17 11.17
CA PHE A 118 -10.26 10.03 11.18
C PHE A 118 -10.43 9.16 12.42
N THR A 119 -10.81 9.73 13.57
CA THR A 119 -11.17 8.95 14.76
C THR A 119 -12.41 8.10 14.48
N GLU A 120 -13.47 8.68 13.88
CA GLU A 120 -14.68 7.95 13.49
C GLU A 120 -14.34 6.80 12.52
N LEU A 121 -13.47 7.02 11.53
CA LEU A 121 -13.02 5.96 10.62
C LEU A 121 -12.32 4.81 11.37
N VAL A 122 -11.40 5.14 12.28
CA VAL A 122 -10.62 4.14 13.04
C VAL A 122 -11.53 3.34 13.98
N GLU A 123 -12.44 4.02 14.70
CA GLU A 123 -13.41 3.37 15.57
C GLU A 123 -14.35 2.46 14.78
N TYR A 124 -14.89 2.93 13.67
CA TYR A 124 -15.73 2.10 12.79
C TYR A 124 -15.00 0.88 12.25
N ALA A 125 -13.76 1.06 11.80
CA ALA A 125 -12.93 -0.05 11.33
C ALA A 125 -12.67 -1.08 12.45
N ALA A 126 -12.43 -0.62 13.68
CA ALA A 126 -12.26 -1.49 14.85
C ALA A 126 -13.51 -2.33 15.13
N GLU A 127 -14.69 -1.71 15.10
CA GLU A 127 -15.98 -2.40 15.28
C GLU A 127 -16.20 -3.50 14.23
N LYS A 128 -15.69 -3.27 13.00
CA LYS A 128 -15.79 -4.22 11.88
C LYS A 128 -14.65 -5.25 11.84
N GLY A 129 -13.68 -5.17 12.75
CA GLY A 129 -12.50 -6.04 12.76
C GLY A 129 -11.53 -5.77 11.60
N VAL A 130 -11.53 -4.54 11.08
CA VAL A 130 -10.62 -4.06 10.02
C VAL A 130 -9.53 -3.20 10.63
N ILE A 131 -8.31 -3.33 10.13
CA ILE A 131 -7.14 -2.54 10.54
C ILE A 131 -6.92 -1.43 9.53
N VAL A 132 -6.69 -0.21 9.99
CA VAL A 132 -6.36 0.94 9.15
C VAL A 132 -4.84 1.08 9.08
N ALA A 133 -4.27 0.94 7.90
CA ALA A 133 -2.86 1.20 7.65
C ALA A 133 -2.71 2.60 7.02
N PHE A 134 -2.18 3.56 7.79
CA PHE A 134 -1.90 4.88 7.23
C PHE A 134 -0.61 4.89 6.44
N GLU A 135 -0.71 5.37 5.21
CA GLU A 135 0.41 5.41 4.27
C GLU A 135 1.12 6.76 4.29
N ASN A 136 2.44 6.74 4.21
CA ASN A 136 3.23 7.95 4.14
C ASN A 136 3.02 8.70 2.82
N GLN A 137 2.72 9.98 2.99
CA GLN A 137 2.55 10.97 1.93
C GLN A 137 3.51 12.15 2.20
N ARG A 138 3.31 13.28 1.52
CA ARG A 138 4.16 14.48 1.65
C ARG A 138 4.15 15.13 3.04
N LYS A 139 3.07 14.98 3.81
CA LYS A 139 2.86 15.62 5.13
C LYS A 139 3.21 14.68 6.28
N LEU A 140 4.47 14.69 6.69
CA LEU A 140 4.94 13.95 7.88
C LEU A 140 4.11 14.27 9.14
N ALA A 141 3.69 15.54 9.31
CA ALA A 141 2.91 15.94 10.48
C ALA A 141 1.57 15.22 10.62
N ASN A 142 0.89 14.89 9.50
CA ASN A 142 -0.36 14.15 9.55
C ASN A 142 -0.13 12.71 9.98
N LEU A 143 0.95 12.08 9.49
CA LEU A 143 1.32 10.72 9.89
C LEU A 143 1.78 10.67 11.35
N ALA A 144 2.59 11.61 11.80
CA ALA A 144 3.02 11.73 13.19
C ALA A 144 1.81 11.88 14.13
N TRP A 145 0.88 12.79 13.78
CA TRP A 145 -0.36 12.95 14.52
C TRP A 145 -1.14 11.64 14.65
N SER A 146 -1.25 10.85 13.58
CA SER A 146 -2.02 9.62 13.62
C SER A 146 -1.44 8.62 14.63
N PHE A 147 -0.11 8.46 14.68
CA PHE A 147 0.53 7.54 15.63
C PHE A 147 0.68 8.08 17.05
N GLU A 148 0.63 9.39 17.24
CA GLU A 148 0.49 10.02 18.56
C GLU A 148 -0.93 9.85 19.13
N THR A 149 -1.94 9.87 18.23
CA THR A 149 -3.36 9.76 18.61
C THR A 149 -3.79 8.31 18.81
N PHE A 150 -3.37 7.43 17.89
CA PHE A 150 -3.73 6.02 17.91
C PHE A 150 -2.52 5.18 18.35
N GLY A 151 -2.50 4.79 19.63
CA GLY A 151 -1.43 4.02 20.23
C GLY A 151 -1.27 2.62 19.60
N PRO A 152 -0.21 1.89 19.97
CA PRO A 152 0.10 0.57 19.41
C PRO A 152 -0.94 -0.51 19.77
N GLU A 153 -1.81 -0.24 20.72
CA GLU A 153 -2.91 -1.11 21.14
C GLU A 153 -4.16 -0.99 20.27
N THR A 154 -4.19 0.00 19.37
CA THR A 154 -5.33 0.23 18.48
C THR A 154 -5.21 -0.58 17.17
N ASN A 155 -6.29 -0.59 16.40
CA ASN A 155 -6.32 -1.18 15.07
C ASN A 155 -5.71 -0.27 13.98
N VAL A 156 -4.62 0.43 14.30
CA VAL A 156 -3.91 1.34 13.38
C VAL A 156 -2.47 0.88 13.20
N GLY A 157 -2.03 0.80 11.95
CA GLY A 157 -0.66 0.49 11.57
C GLY A 157 -0.10 1.43 10.52
N PHE A 158 1.16 1.21 10.16
CA PHE A 158 1.88 1.94 9.15
C PHE A 158 1.92 1.14 7.84
N CYS A 159 1.53 1.76 6.73
CA CYS A 159 1.89 1.31 5.39
C CYS A 159 3.08 2.13 4.92
N TRP A 160 4.24 1.50 4.77
CA TRP A 160 5.41 2.18 4.25
C TRP A 160 5.46 2.07 2.74
N ASP A 161 5.25 3.20 2.06
CA ASP A 161 5.59 3.35 0.66
C ASP A 161 7.00 3.94 0.53
N CYS A 162 7.93 3.10 0.06
CA CYS A 162 9.33 3.47 -0.09
C CYS A 162 9.57 4.43 -1.26
N GLY A 163 8.74 4.34 -2.30
CA GLY A 163 8.79 5.25 -3.45
C GLY A 163 8.28 6.65 -3.10
N HIS A 164 7.18 6.75 -2.35
CA HIS A 164 6.72 8.02 -1.79
C HIS A 164 7.79 8.68 -0.89
N GLU A 165 8.47 7.91 -0.06
CA GLU A 165 9.58 8.43 0.73
C GLU A 165 10.66 9.02 -0.16
N SER A 166 11.01 8.34 -1.24
CA SER A 166 12.04 8.77 -2.19
C SER A 166 11.65 10.03 -2.96
N CYS A 167 10.44 10.08 -3.53
CA CYS A 167 10.06 11.16 -4.46
C CYS A 167 9.24 12.29 -3.84
N PHE A 168 8.48 12.05 -2.74
CA PHE A 168 7.68 13.09 -2.09
C PHE A 168 8.41 13.79 -0.95
N THR A 169 9.32 13.09 -0.27
CA THR A 169 10.04 13.63 0.89
C THR A 169 11.54 13.33 0.84
N PRO A 170 12.23 13.70 -0.26
CA PRO A 170 13.63 13.36 -0.43
C PRO A 170 14.48 13.82 0.76
N GLY A 171 15.34 12.92 1.24
CA GLY A 171 16.20 13.17 2.41
C GLY A 171 15.53 12.98 3.77
N ARG A 172 14.27 12.53 3.83
CA ARG A 172 13.60 12.11 5.07
C ARG A 172 13.49 10.60 5.10
N GLU A 173 13.49 10.04 6.29
CA GLU A 173 13.35 8.60 6.53
C GLU A 173 12.20 8.36 7.51
N TYR A 174 11.22 7.58 7.11
CA TYR A 174 10.05 7.25 7.93
C TYR A 174 10.28 6.01 8.79
N MET A 175 11.04 5.03 8.27
CA MET A 175 11.25 3.75 8.94
C MET A 175 11.93 3.88 10.31
N PRO A 176 12.97 4.71 10.53
CA PRO A 176 13.54 4.91 11.87
C PRO A 176 12.54 5.47 12.89
N ILE A 177 11.51 6.19 12.44
CA ILE A 177 10.51 6.84 13.29
C ILE A 177 9.31 5.90 13.53
N PHE A 178 8.76 5.33 12.46
CA PHE A 178 7.48 4.62 12.48
C PHE A 178 7.59 3.11 12.19
N GLY A 179 8.77 2.59 11.88
CA GLY A 179 8.96 1.20 11.46
C GLY A 179 8.47 0.16 12.49
N LYS A 180 8.42 0.50 13.77
CA LYS A 180 7.82 -0.37 14.81
C LYS A 180 6.30 -0.51 14.71
N ARG A 181 5.65 0.34 13.91
CA ARG A 181 4.22 0.31 13.58
C ARG A 181 3.95 -0.28 12.20
N LEU A 182 5.01 -0.75 11.48
CA LEU A 182 4.90 -1.28 10.13
C LEU A 182 3.96 -2.49 10.08
N LEU A 183 2.91 -2.38 9.28
CA LEU A 183 1.88 -3.38 9.08
C LEU A 183 1.90 -3.96 7.67
N CYS A 184 2.15 -3.11 6.69
CA CYS A 184 2.28 -3.49 5.28
C CYS A 184 3.26 -2.56 4.56
N THR A 185 3.67 -2.96 3.37
CA THR A 185 4.59 -2.19 2.53
C THR A 185 3.97 -1.95 1.16
N HIS A 186 4.25 -0.81 0.57
CA HIS A 186 4.11 -0.55 -0.86
C HIS A 186 5.51 -0.31 -1.43
N ILE A 187 5.93 -1.16 -2.34
CA ILE A 187 7.30 -1.17 -2.84
C ILE A 187 7.28 -0.95 -4.34
N HIS A 188 7.92 0.11 -4.77
CA HIS A 188 8.20 0.41 -6.17
C HIS A 188 9.49 1.22 -6.29
N ASP A 189 10.02 1.33 -7.50
CA ASP A 189 11.19 2.15 -7.80
C ASP A 189 10.78 3.45 -8.51
N ASN A 190 11.61 4.47 -8.40
CA ASN A 190 11.47 5.73 -9.12
C ASN A 190 12.84 6.41 -9.33
N HIS A 191 12.84 7.52 -10.08
CA HIS A 191 14.04 8.26 -10.40
C HIS A 191 14.50 9.22 -9.28
N GLY A 192 13.80 9.28 -8.13
CA GLY A 192 14.09 10.21 -7.04
C GLY A 192 13.84 11.68 -7.41
N ILE A 193 13.07 11.93 -8.46
CA ILE A 193 12.66 13.27 -8.88
C ILE A 193 11.46 13.67 -8.02
N TYR A 194 11.46 14.88 -7.47
CA TYR A 194 10.35 15.37 -6.67
C TYR A 194 9.02 15.27 -7.45
N ASN A 195 8.02 14.65 -6.83
CA ASN A 195 6.71 14.30 -7.42
C ASN A 195 6.78 13.31 -8.60
N GLY A 196 7.92 12.67 -8.85
CA GLY A 196 8.08 11.59 -9.84
C GLY A 196 7.72 10.23 -9.24
N ASP A 197 6.42 9.99 -9.11
CA ASP A 197 5.87 8.76 -8.55
C ASP A 197 5.71 7.71 -9.66
N ASP A 198 6.83 7.10 -10.05
CA ASP A 198 6.94 6.35 -11.31
C ASP A 198 6.35 4.93 -11.23
N HIS A 199 6.18 4.35 -10.04
CA HIS A 199 5.73 2.97 -9.85
C HIS A 199 6.46 1.93 -10.71
N MET A 200 7.79 2.06 -10.83
CA MET A 200 8.63 1.13 -11.57
C MET A 200 8.93 -0.12 -10.75
N LEU A 201 9.29 -1.20 -11.42
CA LEU A 201 9.75 -2.42 -10.74
C LEU A 201 11.04 -2.12 -9.94
N PRO A 202 11.23 -2.74 -8.76
CA PRO A 202 12.49 -2.64 -8.03
C PRO A 202 13.69 -2.94 -8.93
N PHE A 203 14.72 -2.11 -8.83
CA PHE A 203 15.98 -2.15 -9.61
C PHE A 203 15.87 -1.66 -11.08
N ASP A 204 14.76 -1.09 -11.49
CA ASP A 204 14.60 -0.53 -12.83
C ASP A 204 14.88 0.97 -12.90
N ALA A 205 14.99 1.65 -11.76
CA ALA A 205 15.30 3.08 -11.69
C ALA A 205 16.49 3.37 -10.75
N LYS A 206 16.33 4.28 -9.77
CA LYS A 206 17.49 4.83 -9.04
C LYS A 206 17.44 4.65 -7.51
N MET A 207 16.41 4.04 -6.97
CA MET A 207 16.34 3.88 -5.52
C MET A 207 17.38 2.87 -5.02
N ASP A 208 17.90 3.12 -3.84
CA ASP A 208 18.83 2.24 -3.14
C ASP A 208 18.07 1.10 -2.42
N PHE A 209 17.93 -0.04 -3.09
CA PHE A 209 17.25 -1.20 -2.52
C PHE A 209 18.05 -1.93 -1.43
N GLU A 210 19.35 -1.68 -1.29
CA GLU A 210 20.12 -2.15 -0.12
C GLU A 210 19.68 -1.39 1.13
N LYS A 211 19.49 -0.06 1.00
CA LYS A 211 18.91 0.76 2.06
C LYS A 211 17.47 0.31 2.39
N VAL A 212 16.61 0.10 1.40
CA VAL A 212 15.24 -0.39 1.60
C VAL A 212 15.24 -1.72 2.36
N ALA A 213 16.04 -2.69 1.92
CA ALA A 213 16.14 -3.99 2.57
C ALA A 213 16.65 -3.87 4.02
N ARG A 214 17.66 -3.05 4.27
CA ARG A 214 18.18 -2.78 5.61
C ARG A 214 17.11 -2.19 6.53
N GLN A 215 16.37 -1.18 6.08
CA GLN A 215 15.30 -0.55 6.85
C GLN A 215 14.19 -1.53 7.23
N ILE A 216 13.80 -2.43 6.32
CA ILE A 216 12.83 -3.49 6.58
C ILE A 216 13.37 -4.44 7.66
N ARG A 217 14.62 -4.89 7.57
CA ARG A 217 15.24 -5.76 8.59
C ARG A 217 15.26 -5.08 9.97
N GLU A 218 15.75 -3.85 10.05
CA GLU A 218 15.91 -3.10 11.30
C GLU A 218 14.58 -2.81 11.99
N SER A 219 13.48 -2.68 11.22
CA SER A 219 12.14 -2.52 11.79
C SER A 219 11.65 -3.78 12.53
N GLY A 220 12.18 -4.95 12.18
CA GLY A 220 11.70 -6.25 12.65
C GLY A 220 10.41 -6.70 11.97
N TYR A 221 10.03 -6.07 10.84
CA TYR A 221 8.86 -6.46 10.07
C TYR A 221 9.03 -7.83 9.42
N GLU A 222 8.09 -8.72 9.62
CA GLU A 222 8.07 -10.09 9.08
C GLU A 222 6.93 -10.32 8.06
N GLY A 223 6.18 -9.26 7.74
CA GLY A 223 5.06 -9.32 6.80
C GLY A 223 5.49 -9.42 5.34
N THR A 224 4.54 -9.18 4.46
CA THR A 224 4.68 -9.30 3.00
C THR A 224 5.52 -8.16 2.41
N LEU A 225 6.42 -8.49 1.49
CA LEU A 225 7.01 -7.52 0.58
C LEU A 225 6.02 -7.30 -0.57
N MET A 226 5.23 -6.25 -0.48
CA MET A 226 4.14 -5.97 -1.40
C MET A 226 4.56 -4.95 -2.45
N LEU A 227 4.61 -5.37 -3.71
CA LEU A 227 4.88 -4.47 -4.83
C LEU A 227 3.65 -3.63 -5.18
N GLU A 228 3.82 -2.31 -5.24
CA GLU A 228 2.81 -1.39 -5.77
C GLU A 228 3.15 -0.98 -7.21
N VAL A 229 3.10 -1.94 -8.07
CA VAL A 229 3.42 -1.82 -9.50
C VAL A 229 2.36 -2.51 -10.34
N GLY A 230 2.28 -2.16 -11.61
CA GLY A 230 1.34 -2.83 -12.52
C GLY A 230 1.79 -2.76 -13.99
N PRO A 231 1.34 -3.69 -14.85
CA PRO A 231 1.65 -3.64 -16.28
C PRO A 231 1.32 -2.27 -16.86
N GLY A 232 2.26 -1.62 -17.57
CA GLY A 232 2.09 -0.29 -18.18
C GLY A 232 1.92 0.87 -17.17
N ALA A 233 2.33 0.69 -15.91
CA ALA A 233 2.39 1.79 -14.94
C ALA A 233 3.38 2.87 -15.39
N HIS A 234 4.46 2.47 -16.05
CA HIS A 234 5.47 3.35 -16.61
C HIS A 234 5.67 3.06 -18.11
N GLU A 235 6.11 4.07 -18.88
CA GLU A 235 6.28 3.98 -20.34
C GLU A 235 7.21 2.84 -20.80
N ILE A 236 8.24 2.50 -20.01
CA ILE A 236 9.16 1.40 -20.33
C ILE A 236 8.49 0.02 -20.35
N TYR A 237 7.28 -0.11 -19.81
CA TYR A 237 6.51 -1.37 -19.78
C TYR A 237 5.33 -1.38 -20.76
N GLN A 238 5.10 -0.29 -21.54
CA GLN A 238 3.91 -0.16 -22.37
C GLN A 238 3.82 -1.23 -23.49
N ASP A 239 4.97 -1.69 -24.00
CA ASP A 239 5.05 -2.71 -25.04
C ASP A 239 5.21 -4.14 -24.48
N MET A 240 5.22 -4.28 -23.14
CA MET A 240 5.37 -5.56 -22.47
C MET A 240 4.03 -6.23 -22.28
N SER A 241 3.92 -7.54 -22.56
CA SER A 241 2.72 -8.28 -22.17
C SER A 241 2.56 -8.32 -20.65
N TRP A 242 1.33 -8.46 -20.15
CA TRP A 242 1.11 -8.50 -18.72
C TRP A 242 1.77 -9.74 -18.06
N GLU A 243 1.88 -10.86 -18.78
CA GLU A 243 2.57 -12.07 -18.32
C GLU A 243 4.08 -11.78 -18.13
N ALA A 244 4.71 -11.21 -19.15
CA ALA A 244 6.14 -10.85 -19.08
C ALA A 244 6.42 -9.82 -17.97
N PHE A 245 5.48 -8.89 -17.74
CA PHE A 245 5.58 -7.94 -16.64
C PHE A 245 5.55 -8.66 -15.28
N PHE A 246 4.60 -9.57 -15.04
CA PHE A 246 4.53 -10.31 -13.79
C PHE A 246 5.73 -11.25 -13.59
N GLU A 247 6.27 -11.85 -14.66
CA GLU A 247 7.51 -12.63 -14.60
C GLU A 247 8.69 -11.77 -14.12
N ARG A 248 8.84 -10.57 -14.69
CA ARG A 248 9.88 -9.62 -14.27
C ARG A 248 9.67 -9.12 -12.84
N ALA A 249 8.44 -8.82 -12.46
CA ALA A 249 8.08 -8.42 -11.09
C ALA A 249 8.42 -9.52 -10.06
N ALA A 250 8.15 -10.79 -10.40
CA ALA A 250 8.49 -11.91 -9.54
C ALA A 250 10.01 -12.04 -9.32
N VAL A 251 10.82 -11.84 -10.38
CA VAL A 251 12.29 -11.83 -10.26
C VAL A 251 12.74 -10.69 -9.34
N ALA A 252 12.21 -9.48 -9.55
CA ALA A 252 12.59 -8.30 -8.78
C ALA A 252 12.26 -8.44 -7.27
N VAL A 253 11.04 -8.87 -6.94
CA VAL A 253 10.65 -9.01 -5.53
C VAL A 253 11.36 -10.16 -4.82
N LYS A 254 11.67 -11.26 -5.53
CA LYS A 254 12.47 -12.37 -4.98
C LYS A 254 13.90 -11.92 -4.68
N ARG A 255 14.51 -11.15 -5.58
CA ARG A 255 15.82 -10.53 -5.33
C ARG A 255 15.78 -9.63 -4.09
N LEU A 256 14.76 -8.77 -3.95
CA LEU A 256 14.59 -7.93 -2.76
C LEU A 256 14.41 -8.78 -1.50
N ARG A 257 13.59 -9.83 -1.55
CA ARG A 257 13.40 -10.75 -0.43
C ARG A 257 14.73 -11.39 0.01
N ASP A 258 15.54 -11.85 -0.93
CA ASP A 258 16.84 -12.44 -0.63
C ASP A 258 17.77 -11.42 0.03
N MET A 259 17.69 -10.14 -0.36
CA MET A 259 18.40 -9.04 0.32
C MET A 259 17.87 -8.77 1.73
N VAL A 260 16.56 -8.90 1.96
CA VAL A 260 15.94 -8.70 3.29
C VAL A 260 16.21 -9.88 4.22
N ASP A 261 16.09 -11.11 3.74
CA ASP A 261 16.17 -12.35 4.53
C ASP A 261 17.59 -12.95 4.56
N GLY A 262 18.49 -12.45 3.72
CA GLY A 262 19.89 -12.92 3.64
C GLY A 262 20.72 -12.56 4.87
N PRO A 263 21.89 -13.20 5.03
CA PRO A 263 22.79 -12.86 6.13
C PRO A 263 23.21 -11.39 6.03
N VAL A 264 23.23 -10.71 7.18
CA VAL A 264 23.80 -9.36 7.27
C VAL A 264 25.27 -9.47 6.86
N ALA A 265 25.69 -8.75 5.82
CA ALA A 265 27.12 -8.66 5.52
C ALA A 265 27.80 -8.11 6.77
N GLU A 266 28.73 -8.87 7.34
CA GLU A 266 29.60 -8.37 8.40
C GLU A 266 30.47 -7.26 7.78
N GLU A 267 30.33 -6.03 8.29
CA GLU A 267 31.18 -4.89 7.93
C GLU A 267 32.60 -5.03 8.49
#